data_d6b45dae96cf162b4eab8e82fe18a844
#
_entry.id   d6b45dae96cf162b4eab8e82fe18a844
#
_cell.length_a   1.000
_cell.length_b   1.000
_cell.length_c   1.000
_cell.angle_alpha   90.00
_cell.angle_beta   90.00
_cell.angle_gamma   90.00
#
_symmetry.space_group_name_H-M   'P 1'
#
loop_
_entity.id
_entity.type
_entity.pdbx_description
1 polymer ?
#
loop_
_entity_poly.entity_id
_entity_poly.type
_entity_poly.pdbx_seq_one_letter_code
_entity_poly.pdbx_strand_id
1 'polypeptide(L)'
;MSQQSTKGHPKGLYLLFVTEMWERFSYYGMRGLFMLYMVQALLFDKEFASQIYGSYTGLVYLTPLLGGYIADRYWGNRKSIFWGGIMMALGQFLMFFSAMYYTDVAVAKYLMFLGLGALIMGNGFFKPNISTMVGSLYEPHDSRKDSAFTIFYMGINLGAAIAPFWCGLVGNTGNPEDFKWGFLSAGVGMLLSVIVFEALKNKYLITPEGEGIGMVPEKVKKEEVKQGGKKIDAKTCFSIVAAVLLTLLFSINFDSSSDSLFSGADWIGSAIYAVAIVMPTFIILDKSLTKVEKQRIFVIYIIAFFVIFFWAAFEQAGASLTFFADEQTNRNILGWEMPTTFFQSFNAIFVIMFAPLFALLWTFLGKRGAEPSSPLKMSIGLFLLAMGYLVIAFGVKGIDAGTKVSILWLTSLYFLHTMGELCLSPIGLSMVNKLAPARFASLLMGVWFLSSAAANKFAGTLSGLYPDVDKETGETITKYFAGYEISSLFDFFMLFVVMASVASVVLFFLSKYLGKLMGGVK
;
A
#
# COMPACT_ATOMS: atom_id res chain seq x y z
N MET A 1 16.58 36.95 -20.59
CA MET A 1 16.67 36.45 -19.19
C MET A 1 15.56 37.09 -18.40
N SER A 2 14.37 36.49 -18.34
CA SER A 2 13.27 36.98 -17.52
C SER A 2 13.55 36.60 -16.07
N GLN A 3 13.55 37.60 -15.19
CA GLN A 3 13.59 37.42 -13.74
C GLN A 3 12.41 36.52 -13.33
N GLN A 4 12.67 35.22 -13.11
CA GLN A 4 11.73 34.37 -12.40
C GLN A 4 11.63 34.91 -10.97
N SER A 5 10.56 35.64 -10.70
CA SER A 5 10.23 36.07 -9.35
C SER A 5 10.16 34.85 -8.42
N THR A 6 10.72 34.97 -7.24
CA THR A 6 10.63 34.05 -6.11
C THR A 6 9.17 33.95 -5.61
N LYS A 7 8.29 33.42 -6.45
CA LYS A 7 6.90 33.14 -6.08
C LYS A 7 6.89 31.83 -5.29
N GLY A 8 6.26 31.83 -4.12
CA GLY A 8 5.97 30.61 -3.34
C GLY A 8 5.19 29.56 -4.15
N HIS A 9 4.88 28.43 -3.56
CA HIS A 9 4.09 27.38 -4.21
C HIS A 9 2.68 27.85 -4.59
N PRO A 10 2.10 27.35 -5.69
CA PRO A 10 0.72 27.64 -6.04
C PRO A 10 -0.26 27.24 -4.94
N LYS A 11 -1.31 28.05 -4.73
CA LYS A 11 -2.34 27.76 -3.70
C LYS A 11 -3.04 26.41 -3.95
N GLY A 12 -3.08 25.94 -5.19
CA GLY A 12 -3.58 24.61 -5.55
C GLY A 12 -2.83 23.46 -4.85
N LEU A 13 -1.53 23.61 -4.57
CA LEU A 13 -0.77 22.62 -3.82
C LEU A 13 -1.33 22.41 -2.40
N TYR A 14 -1.65 23.48 -1.71
CA TYR A 14 -2.21 23.41 -0.34
C TYR A 14 -3.62 22.82 -0.35
N LEU A 15 -4.41 23.09 -1.39
CA LEU A 15 -5.70 22.43 -1.58
C LEU A 15 -5.53 20.92 -1.74
N LEU A 16 -4.63 20.48 -2.63
CA LEU A 16 -4.37 19.06 -2.83
C LEU A 16 -3.77 18.39 -1.58
N PHE A 17 -2.90 19.11 -0.85
CA PHE A 17 -2.37 18.66 0.44
C PHE A 17 -3.49 18.35 1.45
N VAL A 18 -4.42 19.30 1.66
CA VAL A 18 -5.51 19.12 2.63
C VAL A 18 -6.49 18.03 2.16
N THR A 19 -6.78 17.98 0.87
CA THR A 19 -7.64 16.95 0.26
C THR A 19 -7.05 15.54 0.48
N GLU A 20 -5.76 15.35 0.19
CA GLU A 20 -5.07 14.08 0.40
C GLU A 20 -4.95 13.73 1.88
N MET A 21 -4.63 14.72 2.73
CA MET A 21 -4.52 14.51 4.18
C MET A 21 -5.81 13.92 4.77
N TRP A 22 -6.97 14.48 4.41
CA TRP A 22 -8.26 13.97 4.87
C TRP A 22 -8.63 12.62 4.27
N GLU A 23 -8.26 12.36 3.02
CA GLU A 23 -8.44 11.05 2.41
C GLU A 23 -7.55 10.00 3.11
N ARG A 24 -6.28 10.33 3.39
CA ARG A 24 -5.38 9.46 4.16
C ARG A 24 -5.88 9.24 5.58
N PHE A 25 -6.42 10.26 6.21
CA PHE A 25 -7.11 10.11 7.51
C PHE A 25 -8.23 9.06 7.41
N SER A 26 -9.08 9.16 6.40
CA SER A 26 -10.16 8.19 6.18
C SER A 26 -9.62 6.76 5.98
N TYR A 27 -8.63 6.60 5.10
CA TYR A 27 -8.05 5.29 4.76
C TYR A 27 -7.35 4.63 5.96
N TYR A 28 -6.43 5.34 6.61
CA TYR A 28 -5.65 4.77 7.73
C TYR A 28 -6.47 4.64 9.01
N GLY A 29 -7.49 5.49 9.20
CA GLY A 29 -8.43 5.36 10.32
C GLY A 29 -9.25 4.08 10.23
N MET A 30 -9.84 3.81 9.08
CA MET A 30 -10.57 2.55 8.84
C MET A 30 -9.62 1.35 8.93
N ARG A 31 -8.49 1.40 8.23
CA ARG A 31 -7.50 0.33 8.20
C ARG A 31 -7.00 -0.05 9.60
N GLY A 32 -6.80 0.95 10.47
CA GLY A 32 -6.34 0.76 11.85
C GLY A 32 -7.30 -0.06 12.70
N LEU A 33 -8.60 0.07 12.45
CA LEU A 33 -9.64 -0.64 13.17
C LEU A 33 -10.04 -1.97 12.52
N PHE A 34 -9.78 -2.14 11.23
CA PHE A 34 -10.42 -3.15 10.40
C PHE A 34 -10.15 -4.58 10.87
N MET A 35 -8.89 -4.93 11.21
CA MET A 35 -8.57 -6.27 11.71
C MET A 35 -9.24 -6.54 13.07
N LEU A 36 -9.19 -5.57 13.99
CA LEU A 36 -9.82 -5.69 15.29
C LEU A 36 -11.34 -5.83 15.18
N TYR A 37 -11.96 -5.04 14.30
CA TYR A 37 -13.40 -5.13 14.03
C TYR A 37 -13.81 -6.54 13.55
N MET A 38 -13.08 -7.10 12.59
CA MET A 38 -13.39 -8.44 12.08
C MET A 38 -13.28 -9.52 13.16
N VAL A 39 -12.26 -9.46 14.01
CA VAL A 39 -12.01 -10.50 15.01
C VAL A 39 -12.80 -10.27 16.30
N GLN A 40 -12.92 -9.04 16.80
CA GLN A 40 -13.54 -8.75 18.08
C GLN A 40 -15.05 -8.52 17.98
N ALA A 41 -15.54 -7.92 16.89
CA ALA A 41 -16.96 -7.62 16.71
C ALA A 41 -17.69 -8.66 15.85
N LEU A 42 -17.10 -9.07 14.71
CA LEU A 42 -17.69 -10.06 13.82
C LEU A 42 -17.30 -11.50 14.17
N LEU A 43 -16.40 -11.69 15.14
CA LEU A 43 -15.90 -12.98 15.62
C LEU A 43 -15.35 -13.89 14.52
N PHE A 44 -14.76 -13.29 13.48
CA PHE A 44 -14.05 -14.05 12.45
C PHE A 44 -12.76 -14.63 13.04
N ASP A 45 -12.37 -15.80 12.56
CA ASP A 45 -11.05 -16.32 12.85
C ASP A 45 -9.95 -15.44 12.24
N LYS A 46 -8.77 -15.47 12.84
CA LYS A 46 -7.65 -14.60 12.44
C LYS A 46 -7.17 -14.87 11.01
N GLU A 47 -7.27 -16.12 10.55
CA GLU A 47 -6.85 -16.50 9.22
C GLU A 47 -7.80 -15.92 8.17
N PHE A 48 -9.12 -16.09 8.34
CA PHE A 48 -10.13 -15.53 7.44
C PHE A 48 -10.08 -14.00 7.43
N ALA A 49 -9.95 -13.35 8.59
CA ALA A 49 -9.77 -11.90 8.68
C ALA A 49 -8.51 -11.43 7.93
N SER A 50 -7.39 -12.15 8.07
CA SER A 50 -6.14 -11.84 7.37
C SER A 50 -6.26 -11.99 5.85
N GLN A 51 -6.98 -13.00 5.36
CA GLN A 51 -7.25 -13.20 3.93
C GLN A 51 -8.11 -12.06 3.35
N ILE A 52 -9.15 -11.62 4.07
CA ILE A 52 -9.99 -10.47 3.69
C ILE A 52 -9.12 -9.21 3.64
N TYR A 53 -8.33 -8.96 4.69
CA TYR A 53 -7.44 -7.80 4.77
C TYR A 53 -6.45 -7.75 3.60
N GLY A 54 -5.76 -8.85 3.32
CA GLY A 54 -4.83 -8.94 2.20
C GLY A 54 -5.49 -8.77 0.84
N SER A 55 -6.71 -9.32 0.66
CA SER A 55 -7.49 -9.15 -0.57
C SER A 55 -7.93 -7.69 -0.76
N TYR A 56 -8.44 -7.05 0.30
CA TYR A 56 -8.84 -5.65 0.29
C TYR A 56 -7.65 -4.74 -0.05
N THR A 57 -6.56 -4.84 0.70
CA THR A 57 -5.37 -3.99 0.50
C THR A 57 -4.72 -4.26 -0.85
N GLY A 58 -4.65 -5.51 -1.31
CA GLY A 58 -4.15 -5.86 -2.63
C GLY A 58 -4.97 -5.21 -3.76
N LEU A 59 -6.30 -5.27 -3.70
CA LEU A 59 -7.18 -4.65 -4.69
C LEU A 59 -7.12 -3.13 -4.67
N VAL A 60 -6.94 -2.50 -3.51
CA VAL A 60 -6.71 -1.04 -3.38
C VAL A 60 -5.48 -0.57 -4.16
N TYR A 61 -4.43 -1.41 -4.29
CA TYR A 61 -3.26 -1.10 -5.11
C TYR A 61 -3.40 -1.50 -6.58
N LEU A 62 -4.34 -2.37 -6.91
CA LEU A 62 -4.59 -2.79 -8.29
C LEU A 62 -5.52 -1.82 -9.03
N THR A 63 -6.58 -1.36 -8.39
CA THR A 63 -7.63 -0.52 -9.01
C THR A 63 -7.16 0.85 -9.52
N PRO A 64 -6.09 1.50 -8.98
CA PRO A 64 -5.52 2.72 -9.54
C PRO A 64 -5.11 2.63 -11.02
N LEU A 65 -4.75 1.44 -11.51
CA LEU A 65 -4.44 1.22 -12.92
C LEU A 65 -5.67 1.48 -13.81
N LEU A 66 -6.82 1.00 -13.38
CA LEU A 66 -8.10 1.20 -14.10
C LEU A 66 -8.61 2.63 -13.94
N GLY A 67 -8.56 3.16 -12.72
CA GLY A 67 -9.06 4.51 -12.42
C GLY A 67 -8.26 5.62 -13.11
N GLY A 68 -6.93 5.48 -13.18
CA GLY A 68 -6.07 6.37 -13.95
C GLY A 68 -6.38 6.33 -15.45
N TYR A 69 -6.51 5.13 -16.02
CA TYR A 69 -6.87 4.96 -17.43
C TYR A 69 -8.22 5.61 -17.79
N ILE A 70 -9.24 5.43 -16.94
CA ILE A 70 -10.57 6.02 -17.14
C ILE A 70 -10.50 7.54 -17.00
N ALA A 71 -9.72 8.05 -16.05
CA ALA A 71 -9.54 9.48 -15.86
C ALA A 71 -8.89 10.14 -17.06
N ASP A 72 -7.80 9.57 -17.57
CA ASP A 72 -7.05 10.14 -18.69
C ASP A 72 -7.86 10.16 -19.99
N ARG A 73 -8.79 9.22 -20.14
CA ARG A 73 -9.51 9.04 -21.39
C ARG A 73 -10.91 9.60 -21.40
N TYR A 74 -11.64 9.52 -20.28
CA TYR A 74 -13.09 9.80 -20.27
C TYR A 74 -13.49 10.91 -19.29
N TRP A 75 -12.98 10.90 -18.06
CA TRP A 75 -13.53 11.73 -16.98
C TRP A 75 -12.68 12.98 -16.67
N GLY A 76 -11.37 12.92 -16.91
CA GLY A 76 -10.42 13.87 -16.36
C GLY A 76 -10.21 13.69 -14.85
N ASN A 77 -9.10 14.22 -14.35
CA ASN A 77 -8.68 14.01 -12.96
C ASN A 77 -9.68 14.60 -11.96
N ARG A 78 -10.27 15.78 -12.24
CA ARG A 78 -11.23 16.44 -11.33
C ARG A 78 -12.46 15.60 -11.04
N LYS A 79 -13.09 15.04 -12.08
CA LYS A 79 -14.28 14.20 -11.91
C LYS A 79 -13.94 12.88 -11.24
N SER A 80 -12.78 12.32 -11.57
CA SER A 80 -12.31 11.07 -10.98
C SER A 80 -12.04 11.21 -9.48
N ILE A 81 -11.40 12.31 -9.05
CA ILE A 81 -11.19 12.60 -7.62
C ILE A 81 -12.53 12.78 -6.90
N PHE A 82 -13.45 13.53 -7.49
CA PHE A 82 -14.76 13.77 -6.87
C PHE A 82 -15.57 12.48 -6.70
N TRP A 83 -15.79 11.72 -7.78
CA TRP A 83 -16.56 10.49 -7.70
C TRP A 83 -15.84 9.39 -6.90
N GLY A 84 -14.52 9.30 -7.02
CA GLY A 84 -13.72 8.43 -6.17
C GLY A 84 -13.90 8.74 -4.68
N GLY A 85 -13.86 10.03 -4.33
CA GLY A 85 -14.09 10.49 -2.96
C GLY A 85 -15.49 10.20 -2.45
N ILE A 86 -16.53 10.40 -3.25
CA ILE A 86 -17.92 10.05 -2.90
C ILE A 86 -18.07 8.55 -2.68
N MET A 87 -17.49 7.72 -3.55
CA MET A 87 -17.52 6.26 -3.38
C MET A 87 -16.79 5.82 -2.10
N MET A 88 -15.64 6.43 -1.78
CA MET A 88 -14.95 6.14 -0.53
C MET A 88 -15.75 6.57 0.69
N ALA A 89 -16.39 7.74 0.67
CA ALA A 89 -17.26 8.18 1.75
C ALA A 89 -18.44 7.22 1.94
N LEU A 90 -19.11 6.80 0.86
CA LEU A 90 -20.15 5.78 0.90
C LEU A 90 -19.62 4.47 1.51
N GLY A 91 -18.42 4.04 1.10
CA GLY A 91 -17.78 2.86 1.66
C GLY A 91 -17.59 2.95 3.18
N GLN A 92 -17.12 4.09 3.70
CA GLN A 92 -16.95 4.31 5.14
C GLN A 92 -18.29 4.32 5.89
N PHE A 93 -19.34 4.91 5.32
CA PHE A 93 -20.68 4.84 5.93
C PHE A 93 -21.25 3.43 5.92
N LEU A 94 -20.98 2.63 4.89
CA LEU A 94 -21.36 1.21 4.90
C LEU A 94 -20.59 0.44 5.98
N MET A 95 -19.31 0.76 6.23
CA MET A 95 -18.54 0.21 7.35
C MET A 95 -19.14 0.66 8.71
N PHE A 96 -19.53 1.93 8.83
CA PHE A 96 -20.24 2.43 10.02
C PHE A 96 -21.54 1.64 10.28
N PHE A 97 -22.37 1.43 9.27
CA PHE A 97 -23.59 0.63 9.41
C PHE A 97 -23.29 -0.85 9.68
N SER A 98 -22.24 -1.40 9.06
CA SER A 98 -21.76 -2.74 9.38
C SER A 98 -21.46 -2.89 10.87
N ALA A 99 -20.70 -1.94 11.44
CA ALA A 99 -20.40 -1.96 12.87
C ALA A 99 -21.59 -1.61 13.77
N MET A 100 -22.57 -0.87 13.28
CA MET A 100 -23.82 -0.61 14.00
C MET A 100 -24.68 -1.87 14.15
N TYR A 101 -24.64 -2.74 13.14
CA TYR A 101 -25.38 -4.02 13.12
C TYR A 101 -24.50 -5.23 13.48
N TYR A 102 -23.40 -5.05 14.22
CA TYR A 102 -22.41 -6.10 14.47
C TYR A 102 -22.99 -7.35 15.16
N THR A 103 -24.09 -7.23 15.91
CA THR A 103 -24.79 -8.36 16.55
C THR A 103 -25.50 -9.26 15.55
N ASP A 104 -25.91 -8.74 14.39
CA ASP A 104 -26.36 -9.53 13.26
C ASP A 104 -25.20 -9.70 12.26
N VAL A 105 -24.40 -10.74 12.50
CA VAL A 105 -23.16 -10.99 11.72
C VAL A 105 -23.44 -11.14 10.22
N ALA A 106 -24.61 -11.64 9.81
CA ALA A 106 -24.96 -11.80 8.41
C ALA A 106 -25.15 -10.43 7.72
N VAL A 107 -25.93 -9.54 8.33
CA VAL A 107 -26.13 -8.16 7.85
C VAL A 107 -24.82 -7.37 7.90
N ALA A 108 -24.11 -7.45 9.01
CA ALA A 108 -22.83 -6.76 9.19
C ALA A 108 -21.80 -7.18 8.15
N LYS A 109 -21.64 -8.47 7.90
CA LYS A 109 -20.76 -9.03 6.86
C LYS A 109 -21.12 -8.54 5.46
N TYR A 110 -22.41 -8.52 5.12
CA TYR A 110 -22.87 -8.03 3.82
C TYR A 110 -22.54 -6.54 3.63
N LEU A 111 -22.85 -5.70 4.63
CA LEU A 111 -22.55 -4.26 4.61
C LEU A 111 -21.03 -4.01 4.55
N MET A 112 -20.24 -4.78 5.29
CA MET A 112 -18.78 -4.72 5.26
C MET A 112 -18.24 -4.97 3.84
N PHE A 113 -18.65 -6.04 3.17
CA PHE A 113 -18.17 -6.34 1.82
C PHE A 113 -18.60 -5.30 0.78
N LEU A 114 -19.82 -4.77 0.88
CA LEU A 114 -20.26 -3.65 0.04
C LEU A 114 -19.39 -2.40 0.32
N GLY A 115 -19.12 -2.11 1.59
CA GLY A 115 -18.25 -1.01 2.01
C GLY A 115 -16.84 -1.14 1.44
N LEU A 116 -16.22 -2.30 1.59
CA LEU A 116 -14.90 -2.60 1.03
C LEU A 116 -14.87 -2.45 -0.49
N GLY A 117 -15.90 -2.94 -1.19
CA GLY A 117 -16.02 -2.78 -2.64
C GLY A 117 -16.07 -1.31 -3.07
N ALA A 118 -16.85 -0.48 -2.37
CA ALA A 118 -16.93 0.95 -2.62
C ALA A 118 -15.59 1.67 -2.33
N LEU A 119 -14.89 1.29 -1.24
CA LEU A 119 -13.56 1.82 -0.90
C LEU A 119 -12.51 1.46 -1.95
N ILE A 120 -12.48 0.20 -2.42
CA ILE A 120 -11.56 -0.27 -3.47
C ILE A 120 -11.77 0.53 -4.76
N MET A 121 -13.00 0.64 -5.22
CA MET A 121 -13.33 1.38 -6.44
C MET A 121 -13.04 2.87 -6.29
N GLY A 122 -13.44 3.47 -5.18
CA GLY A 122 -13.22 4.88 -4.90
C GLY A 122 -11.75 5.25 -4.85
N ASN A 123 -10.92 4.46 -4.16
CA ASN A 123 -9.47 4.67 -4.10
C ASN A 123 -8.83 4.57 -5.48
N GLY A 124 -9.28 3.62 -6.31
CA GLY A 124 -8.83 3.49 -7.69
C GLY A 124 -8.99 4.76 -8.51
N PHE A 125 -10.11 5.46 -8.34
CA PHE A 125 -10.35 6.74 -9.04
C PHE A 125 -9.69 7.94 -8.36
N PHE A 126 -9.49 7.92 -7.06
CA PHE A 126 -8.97 9.07 -6.30
C PHE A 126 -7.45 9.17 -6.37
N LYS A 127 -6.76 8.12 -5.91
CA LYS A 127 -5.31 8.12 -5.63
C LYS A 127 -4.41 8.46 -6.82
N PRO A 128 -4.55 7.86 -8.02
CA PRO A 128 -3.67 8.19 -9.13
C PRO A 128 -3.89 9.61 -9.63
N ASN A 129 -5.12 10.10 -9.56
CA ASN A 129 -5.52 11.35 -10.15
C ASN A 129 -5.12 12.57 -9.32
N ILE A 130 -5.18 12.50 -7.99
CA ILE A 130 -4.74 13.60 -7.15
C ILE A 130 -3.22 13.81 -7.24
N SER A 131 -2.44 12.73 -7.28
CA SER A 131 -0.99 12.80 -7.46
C SER A 131 -0.59 13.39 -8.81
N THR A 132 -1.31 13.04 -9.89
CA THR A 132 -1.11 13.61 -11.22
C THR A 132 -1.40 15.12 -11.22
N MET A 133 -2.44 15.56 -10.51
CA MET A 133 -2.78 16.98 -10.41
C MET A 133 -1.70 17.80 -9.70
N VAL A 134 -0.98 17.25 -8.72
CA VAL A 134 0.17 17.94 -8.10
C VAL A 134 1.23 18.25 -9.16
N GLY A 135 1.57 17.27 -9.99
CA GLY A 135 2.51 17.46 -11.09
C GLY A 135 2.06 18.49 -12.13
N SER A 136 0.74 18.57 -12.37
CA SER A 136 0.14 19.49 -13.37
C SER A 136 0.06 20.95 -12.90
N LEU A 137 0.31 21.24 -11.62
CA LEU A 137 0.42 22.60 -11.10
C LEU A 137 1.71 23.32 -11.51
N TYR A 138 2.69 22.61 -12.06
CA TYR A 138 4.02 23.10 -12.37
C TYR A 138 4.38 22.83 -13.83
N GLU A 139 5.14 23.75 -14.40
CA GLU A 139 5.75 23.53 -15.72
C GLU A 139 6.74 22.35 -15.71
N PRO A 140 7.02 21.73 -16.87
CA PRO A 140 7.88 20.52 -16.93
C PRO A 140 9.27 20.69 -16.31
N HIS A 141 9.83 21.90 -16.32
CA HIS A 141 11.19 22.21 -15.82
C HIS A 141 11.18 23.09 -14.56
N ASP A 142 10.06 23.24 -13.88
CA ASP A 142 9.97 24.03 -12.65
C ASP A 142 10.72 23.32 -11.51
N SER A 143 11.78 23.94 -10.99
CA SER A 143 12.61 23.41 -9.91
C SER A 143 11.87 23.21 -8.58
N ARG A 144 10.68 23.83 -8.40
CA ARG A 144 9.85 23.70 -7.21
C ARG A 144 9.03 22.40 -7.20
N LYS A 145 8.97 21.68 -8.32
CA LYS A 145 8.14 20.48 -8.47
C LYS A 145 8.51 19.39 -7.45
N ASP A 146 9.79 19.16 -7.22
CA ASP A 146 10.25 18.15 -6.25
C ASP A 146 9.88 18.51 -4.80
N SER A 147 10.03 19.78 -4.44
CA SER A 147 9.61 20.26 -3.12
C SER A 147 8.08 20.23 -2.95
N ALA A 148 7.32 20.42 -4.03
CA ALA A 148 5.86 20.28 -4.01
C ALA A 148 5.42 18.85 -3.70
N PHE A 149 6.03 17.85 -4.32
CA PHE A 149 5.77 16.46 -3.98
C PHE A 149 6.17 16.12 -2.55
N THR A 150 7.25 16.73 -2.03
CA THR A 150 7.62 16.58 -0.61
C THR A 150 6.55 17.13 0.31
N ILE A 151 6.03 18.34 0.05
CA ILE A 151 4.92 18.93 0.81
C ILE A 151 3.67 18.04 0.72
N PHE A 152 3.32 17.57 -0.46
CA PHE A 152 2.18 16.67 -0.66
C PHE A 152 2.35 15.36 0.14
N TYR A 153 3.54 14.78 0.13
CA TYR A 153 3.87 13.58 0.91
C TYR A 153 3.79 13.81 2.43
N MET A 154 4.11 15.02 2.91
CA MET A 154 3.87 15.38 4.31
C MET A 154 2.38 15.34 4.67
N GLY A 155 1.49 15.74 3.75
CA GLY A 155 0.03 15.61 3.94
C GLY A 155 -0.42 14.18 4.12
N ILE A 156 0.12 13.25 3.30
CA ILE A 156 -0.11 11.81 3.43
C ILE A 156 0.26 11.33 4.85
N ASN A 157 1.48 11.64 5.29
CA ASN A 157 1.97 11.18 6.59
C ASN A 157 1.25 11.85 7.77
N LEU A 158 0.84 13.10 7.64
CA LEU A 158 0.06 13.78 8.67
C LEU A 158 -1.31 13.12 8.86
N GLY A 159 -2.01 12.82 7.76
CA GLY A 159 -3.26 12.07 7.80
C GLY A 159 -3.07 10.67 8.41
N ALA A 160 -2.03 9.95 7.99
CA ALA A 160 -1.69 8.62 8.50
C ALA A 160 -1.28 8.62 9.98
N ALA A 161 -0.65 9.70 10.48
CA ALA A 161 -0.29 9.84 11.89
C ALA A 161 -1.52 10.09 12.77
N ILE A 162 -2.40 11.01 12.35
CA ILE A 162 -3.54 11.44 13.18
C ILE A 162 -4.65 10.39 13.19
N ALA A 163 -4.88 9.70 12.07
CA ALA A 163 -6.06 8.84 11.88
C ALA A 163 -6.14 7.68 12.87
N PRO A 164 -5.11 6.82 13.06
CA PRO A 164 -5.19 5.73 14.02
C PRO A 164 -5.30 6.21 15.47
N PHE A 165 -4.76 7.40 15.78
CA PHE A 165 -4.98 8.03 17.08
C PHE A 165 -6.45 8.36 17.31
N TRP A 166 -7.03 9.18 16.43
CA TRP A 166 -8.39 9.64 16.61
C TRP A 166 -9.41 8.51 16.50
N CYS A 167 -9.34 7.74 15.41
CA CYS A 167 -10.27 6.63 15.19
C CYS A 167 -10.13 5.54 16.27
N GLY A 168 -8.91 5.34 16.79
CA GLY A 168 -8.66 4.44 17.89
C GLY A 168 -9.26 4.90 19.22
N LEU A 169 -9.10 6.18 19.56
CA LEU A 169 -9.69 6.74 20.77
C LEU A 169 -11.21 6.56 20.84
N VAL A 170 -11.90 6.70 19.71
CA VAL A 170 -13.36 6.63 19.66
C VAL A 170 -13.91 5.25 19.28
N GLY A 171 -13.10 4.39 18.62
CA GLY A 171 -13.53 3.11 18.05
C GLY A 171 -12.85 1.88 18.64
N ASN A 172 -11.69 2.00 19.29
CA ASN A 172 -11.00 0.88 19.93
C ASN A 172 -10.95 1.05 21.45
N THR A 173 -12.14 1.10 22.06
CA THR A 173 -12.33 1.35 23.50
C THR A 173 -12.37 0.07 24.33
N GLY A 174 -12.32 -1.11 23.68
CA GLY A 174 -12.56 -2.42 24.31
C GLY A 174 -14.03 -2.85 24.21
N ASN A 175 -14.96 -1.97 23.81
CA ASN A 175 -16.35 -2.33 23.54
C ASN A 175 -16.55 -2.48 22.01
N PRO A 176 -16.96 -3.67 21.51
CA PRO A 176 -17.18 -3.90 20.07
C PRO A 176 -18.21 -2.95 19.43
N GLU A 177 -19.15 -2.43 20.20
CA GLU A 177 -20.13 -1.46 19.72
C GLU A 177 -19.49 -0.16 19.24
N ASP A 178 -18.34 0.24 19.79
CA ASP A 178 -17.72 1.54 19.53
C ASP A 178 -16.94 1.60 18.21
N PHE A 179 -16.65 0.47 17.57
CA PHE A 179 -16.04 0.46 16.23
C PHE A 179 -16.79 1.35 15.23
N LYS A 180 -18.10 1.46 15.36
CA LYS A 180 -18.93 2.35 14.54
C LYS A 180 -18.46 3.80 14.56
N TRP A 181 -18.03 4.33 15.71
CA TRP A 181 -17.57 5.70 15.83
C TRP A 181 -16.25 5.97 15.12
N GLY A 182 -15.37 4.98 15.12
CA GLY A 182 -14.13 5.04 14.36
C GLY A 182 -14.37 5.07 12.84
N PHE A 183 -15.26 4.21 12.33
CA PHE A 183 -15.64 4.22 10.91
C PHE A 183 -16.43 5.49 10.52
N LEU A 184 -17.30 5.99 11.40
CA LEU A 184 -17.98 7.26 11.20
C LEU A 184 -16.98 8.41 11.07
N SER A 185 -15.97 8.45 11.96
CA SER A 185 -14.93 9.47 11.92
C SER A 185 -14.14 9.43 10.60
N ALA A 186 -13.81 8.23 10.13
CA ALA A 186 -13.17 8.02 8.83
C ALA A 186 -14.08 8.50 7.67
N GLY A 187 -15.38 8.25 7.75
CA GLY A 187 -16.39 8.71 6.78
C GLY A 187 -16.51 10.24 6.74
N VAL A 188 -16.57 10.88 7.91
CA VAL A 188 -16.60 12.34 8.03
C VAL A 188 -15.31 12.94 7.45
N GLY A 189 -14.14 12.37 7.75
CA GLY A 189 -12.87 12.80 7.17
C GLY A 189 -12.89 12.74 5.63
N MET A 190 -13.46 11.68 5.05
CA MET A 190 -13.59 11.57 3.59
C MET A 190 -14.53 12.61 3.00
N LEU A 191 -15.66 12.87 3.66
CA LEU A 191 -16.56 13.95 3.23
C LEU A 191 -15.89 15.32 3.28
N LEU A 192 -15.11 15.60 4.33
CA LEU A 192 -14.34 16.85 4.42
C LEU A 192 -13.35 16.97 3.27
N SER A 193 -12.66 15.89 2.89
CA SER A 193 -11.80 15.85 1.71
C SER A 193 -12.55 16.27 0.45
N VAL A 194 -13.70 15.65 0.18
CA VAL A 194 -14.51 15.93 -1.02
C VAL A 194 -15.07 17.36 -1.00
N ILE A 195 -15.61 17.81 0.13
CA ILE A 195 -16.19 19.15 0.26
C ILE A 195 -15.14 20.23 0.02
N VAL A 196 -13.97 20.13 0.66
CA VAL A 196 -12.88 21.08 0.49
C VAL A 196 -12.40 21.11 -0.96
N PHE A 197 -12.22 19.94 -1.58
CA PHE A 197 -11.84 19.82 -2.97
C PHE A 197 -12.86 20.50 -3.90
N GLU A 198 -14.14 20.14 -3.76
CA GLU A 198 -15.21 20.63 -4.63
C GLU A 198 -15.41 22.15 -4.51
N ALA A 199 -15.39 22.67 -3.28
CA ALA A 199 -15.59 24.08 -3.01
C ALA A 199 -14.46 24.98 -3.58
N LEU A 200 -13.22 24.46 -3.61
CA LEU A 200 -12.04 25.28 -3.87
C LEU A 200 -11.34 24.97 -5.20
N LYS A 201 -11.67 23.84 -5.86
CA LYS A 201 -11.01 23.40 -7.10
C LYS A 201 -11.05 24.44 -8.22
N ASN A 202 -12.18 25.12 -8.41
CA ASN A 202 -12.34 26.12 -9.48
C ASN A 202 -11.55 27.39 -9.21
N LYS A 203 -11.25 27.69 -7.94
CA LYS A 203 -10.50 28.88 -7.54
C LYS A 203 -8.99 28.67 -7.57
N TYR A 204 -8.51 27.47 -7.24
CA TYR A 204 -7.08 27.23 -7.00
C TYR A 204 -6.42 26.24 -7.96
N LEU A 205 -7.19 25.37 -8.63
CA LEU A 205 -6.66 24.43 -9.61
C LEU A 205 -6.83 24.97 -11.04
N ILE A 206 -6.17 26.10 -11.28
CA ILE A 206 -6.18 26.81 -12.57
C ILE A 206 -4.74 27.05 -13.03
N THR A 207 -4.53 27.07 -14.34
CA THR A 207 -3.26 27.47 -14.95
C THR A 207 -3.06 28.98 -14.80
N PRO A 208 -1.86 29.52 -15.06
CA PRO A 208 -1.64 30.98 -15.10
C PRO A 208 -2.57 31.72 -16.09
N GLU A 209 -3.03 31.03 -17.14
CA GLU A 209 -3.94 31.55 -18.17
C GLU A 209 -5.41 31.48 -17.73
N GLY A 210 -5.71 30.91 -16.56
CA GLY A 210 -7.07 30.78 -16.01
C GLY A 210 -7.81 29.50 -16.42
N GLU A 211 -7.17 28.59 -17.13
CA GLU A 211 -7.78 27.31 -17.51
C GLU A 211 -7.78 26.30 -16.36
N GLY A 212 -8.82 25.47 -16.29
CA GLY A 212 -8.96 24.45 -15.24
C GLY A 212 -7.97 23.30 -15.42
N ILE A 213 -7.12 23.04 -14.42
CA ILE A 213 -6.22 21.88 -14.38
C ILE A 213 -7.03 20.61 -14.13
N GLY A 214 -6.68 19.49 -14.79
CA GLY A 214 -7.31 18.18 -14.61
C GLY A 214 -8.60 17.96 -15.40
N MET A 215 -8.85 18.78 -16.42
CA MET A 215 -9.91 18.57 -17.41
C MET A 215 -9.49 17.53 -18.45
N VAL A 216 -10.46 16.93 -19.13
CA VAL A 216 -10.18 15.99 -20.23
C VAL A 216 -9.49 16.74 -21.38
N PRO A 217 -8.33 16.30 -21.88
CA PRO A 217 -7.67 16.92 -23.01
C PRO A 217 -8.56 16.90 -24.27
N GLU A 218 -8.71 18.05 -24.94
CA GLU A 218 -9.55 18.15 -26.14
C GLU A 218 -9.10 17.26 -27.31
N LYS A 219 -7.79 16.94 -27.39
CA LYS A 219 -7.26 16.04 -28.42
C LYS A 219 -7.82 14.61 -28.29
N VAL A 220 -8.04 14.14 -27.08
CA VAL A 220 -8.62 12.80 -26.84
C VAL A 220 -10.06 12.75 -27.34
N LYS A 221 -10.84 13.83 -27.14
CA LYS A 221 -12.22 13.92 -27.66
C LYS A 221 -12.28 13.88 -29.20
N LYS A 222 -11.28 14.44 -29.89
CA LYS A 222 -11.24 14.47 -31.37
C LYS A 222 -10.73 13.18 -31.99
N GLU A 223 -9.84 12.44 -31.30
CA GLU A 223 -9.32 11.17 -31.79
C GLU A 223 -10.32 10.02 -31.61
N GLU A 224 -11.11 10.00 -30.55
CA GLU A 224 -12.14 8.98 -30.33
C GLU A 224 -13.27 9.04 -31.35
N VAL A 225 -13.61 10.22 -31.82
CA VAL A 225 -14.62 10.40 -32.90
C VAL A 225 -14.10 9.91 -34.26
N LYS A 226 -12.77 9.88 -34.48
CA LYS A 226 -12.15 9.42 -35.74
C LYS A 226 -11.71 7.96 -35.75
N GLN A 227 -11.50 7.32 -34.58
CA GLN A 227 -11.15 5.92 -34.46
C GLN A 227 -12.35 5.15 -33.91
N GLY A 228 -13.24 4.73 -34.81
CA GLY A 228 -14.21 3.69 -34.48
C GLY A 228 -13.49 2.54 -33.76
N GLY A 229 -13.98 2.15 -32.58
CA GLY A 229 -13.44 1.27 -31.56
C GLY A 229 -12.20 0.47 -31.99
N LYS A 230 -11.04 0.77 -31.41
CA LYS A 230 -9.84 -0.05 -31.63
C LYS A 230 -10.16 -1.50 -31.27
N LYS A 231 -10.18 -2.38 -32.27
CA LYS A 231 -10.24 -3.82 -32.04
C LYS A 231 -9.09 -4.20 -31.09
N ILE A 232 -9.41 -4.95 -30.04
CA ILE A 232 -8.39 -5.54 -29.15
C ILE A 232 -7.43 -6.30 -30.04
N ASP A 233 -6.14 -5.96 -29.99
CA ASP A 233 -5.14 -6.65 -30.78
C ASP A 233 -4.95 -8.10 -30.29
N ALA A 234 -4.50 -8.99 -31.16
CA ALA A 234 -4.32 -10.40 -30.83
C ALA A 234 -3.37 -10.61 -29.63
N LYS A 235 -2.40 -9.73 -29.45
CA LYS A 235 -1.43 -9.76 -28.37
C LYS A 235 -2.08 -9.44 -27.01
N THR A 236 -2.92 -8.41 -26.95
CA THR A 236 -3.71 -8.07 -25.77
C THR A 236 -4.71 -9.18 -25.45
N CYS A 237 -5.39 -9.73 -26.46
CA CYS A 237 -6.30 -10.86 -26.28
C CYS A 237 -5.58 -12.07 -25.68
N PHE A 238 -4.41 -12.43 -26.22
CA PHE A 238 -3.58 -13.51 -25.68
C PHE A 238 -3.18 -13.27 -24.21
N SER A 239 -2.82 -12.04 -23.85
CA SER A 239 -2.44 -11.70 -22.46
C SER A 239 -3.62 -11.83 -21.50
N ILE A 240 -4.82 -11.43 -21.91
CA ILE A 240 -6.04 -11.61 -21.11
C ILE A 240 -6.32 -13.10 -20.90
N VAL A 241 -6.27 -13.89 -21.97
CA VAL A 241 -6.47 -15.35 -21.90
C VAL A 241 -5.43 -16.00 -20.98
N ALA A 242 -4.15 -15.63 -21.12
CA ALA A 242 -3.08 -16.15 -20.26
C ALA A 242 -3.31 -15.78 -18.78
N ALA A 243 -3.76 -14.56 -18.49
CA ALA A 243 -4.09 -14.15 -17.12
C ALA A 243 -5.25 -14.96 -16.54
N VAL A 244 -6.31 -15.20 -17.32
CA VAL A 244 -7.44 -16.03 -16.91
C VAL A 244 -7.00 -17.47 -16.65
N LEU A 245 -6.22 -18.06 -17.56
CA LEU A 245 -5.74 -19.44 -17.40
C LEU A 245 -4.83 -19.60 -16.17
N LEU A 246 -3.94 -18.63 -15.91
CA LEU A 246 -3.11 -18.65 -14.71
C LEU A 246 -3.94 -18.44 -13.44
N THR A 247 -4.96 -17.58 -13.48
CA THR A 247 -5.89 -17.42 -12.35
C THR A 247 -6.58 -18.75 -12.03
N LEU A 248 -7.09 -19.44 -13.03
CA LEU A 248 -7.70 -20.75 -12.85
C LEU A 248 -6.69 -21.76 -12.29
N LEU A 249 -5.47 -21.79 -12.83
CA LEU A 249 -4.41 -22.70 -12.37
C LEU A 249 -4.04 -22.47 -10.90
N PHE A 250 -3.86 -21.21 -10.49
CA PHE A 250 -3.55 -20.85 -9.09
C PHE A 250 -4.71 -21.06 -8.13
N SER A 251 -5.93 -21.20 -8.65
CA SER A 251 -7.12 -21.47 -7.85
C SER A 251 -7.41 -22.96 -7.67
N ILE A 252 -6.63 -23.84 -8.30
CA ILE A 252 -6.80 -25.28 -8.14
C ILE A 252 -6.36 -25.71 -6.74
N ASN A 253 -7.25 -26.40 -6.05
CA ASN A 253 -6.93 -27.11 -4.82
C ASN A 253 -6.43 -28.52 -5.15
N PHE A 254 -5.19 -28.81 -4.79
CA PHE A 254 -4.57 -30.12 -4.99
C PHE A 254 -4.82 -31.09 -3.83
N ASP A 255 -5.61 -30.69 -2.82
CA ASP A 255 -5.98 -31.61 -1.73
C ASP A 255 -7.00 -32.63 -2.25
N SER A 256 -6.59 -33.88 -2.23
CA SER A 256 -7.41 -35.03 -2.67
C SER A 256 -8.65 -35.27 -1.79
N SER A 257 -8.71 -34.68 -0.62
CA SER A 257 -9.86 -34.74 0.30
C SER A 257 -10.94 -33.69 0.02
N SER A 258 -10.68 -32.74 -0.89
CA SER A 258 -11.60 -31.64 -1.16
C SER A 258 -12.73 -32.04 -2.12
N ASP A 259 -13.96 -31.55 -1.87
CA ASP A 259 -15.18 -31.84 -2.64
C ASP A 259 -15.15 -31.31 -4.09
N SER A 260 -14.26 -30.36 -4.39
CA SER A 260 -14.09 -29.81 -5.74
C SER A 260 -12.68 -29.27 -5.97
N LEU A 261 -12.27 -29.21 -7.27
CA LEU A 261 -10.98 -28.64 -7.70
C LEU A 261 -10.76 -27.18 -7.27
N PHE A 262 -11.81 -26.46 -6.91
CA PHE A 262 -11.77 -25.05 -6.53
C PHE A 262 -12.29 -24.81 -5.11
N SER A 263 -12.34 -25.86 -4.28
CA SER A 263 -12.75 -25.72 -2.88
C SER A 263 -11.78 -24.84 -2.13
N GLY A 264 -12.29 -23.82 -1.43
CA GLY A 264 -11.46 -22.85 -0.68
C GLY A 264 -10.60 -21.91 -1.54
N ALA A 265 -10.85 -21.83 -2.86
CA ALA A 265 -10.02 -21.05 -3.78
C ALA A 265 -9.98 -19.56 -3.46
N ASP A 266 -8.77 -19.02 -3.37
CA ASP A 266 -8.51 -17.58 -3.28
C ASP A 266 -8.47 -16.94 -4.68
N TRP A 267 -9.63 -16.69 -5.25
CA TRP A 267 -9.77 -16.11 -6.59
C TRP A 267 -9.11 -14.72 -6.74
N ILE A 268 -9.18 -13.90 -5.71
CA ILE A 268 -8.61 -12.55 -5.72
C ILE A 268 -7.08 -12.63 -5.73
N GLY A 269 -6.50 -13.42 -4.84
CA GLY A 269 -5.07 -13.63 -4.80
C GLY A 269 -4.53 -14.25 -6.08
N SER A 270 -5.21 -15.29 -6.57
CA SER A 270 -4.88 -15.95 -7.83
C SER A 270 -4.87 -14.97 -9.01
N ALA A 271 -5.88 -14.08 -9.10
CA ALA A 271 -5.93 -13.05 -10.14
C ALA A 271 -4.82 -12.02 -10.01
N ILE A 272 -4.52 -11.53 -8.79
CA ILE A 272 -3.44 -10.58 -8.55
C ILE A 272 -2.09 -11.18 -8.99
N TYR A 273 -1.78 -12.42 -8.57
CA TYR A 273 -0.53 -13.08 -8.92
C TYR A 273 -0.43 -13.42 -10.42
N ALA A 274 -1.54 -13.84 -11.04
CA ALA A 274 -1.58 -14.09 -12.48
C ALA A 274 -1.26 -12.84 -13.30
N VAL A 275 -1.89 -11.70 -12.96
CA VAL A 275 -1.61 -10.42 -13.63
C VAL A 275 -0.19 -9.94 -13.33
N ALA A 276 0.33 -10.16 -12.11
CA ALA A 276 1.70 -9.83 -11.73
C ALA A 276 2.77 -10.60 -12.53
N ILE A 277 2.42 -11.76 -13.10
CA ILE A 277 3.30 -12.54 -13.98
C ILE A 277 3.08 -12.16 -15.44
N VAL A 278 1.83 -12.10 -15.89
CA VAL A 278 1.50 -11.89 -17.31
C VAL A 278 1.91 -10.51 -17.80
N MET A 279 1.63 -9.45 -17.03
CA MET A 279 1.90 -8.08 -17.46
C MET A 279 3.41 -7.81 -17.68
N PRO A 280 4.34 -8.15 -16.77
CA PRO A 280 5.78 -8.05 -17.03
C PRO A 280 6.23 -8.89 -18.22
N THR A 281 5.72 -10.13 -18.33
CA THR A 281 6.05 -11.03 -19.45
C THR A 281 5.63 -10.43 -20.79
N PHE A 282 4.44 -9.85 -20.86
CA PHE A 282 3.94 -9.18 -22.05
C PHE A 282 4.83 -8.02 -22.50
N ILE A 283 5.35 -7.22 -21.54
CA ILE A 283 6.22 -6.08 -21.84
C ILE A 283 7.60 -6.54 -22.31
N ILE A 284 8.26 -7.47 -21.61
CA ILE A 284 9.64 -7.89 -21.93
C ILE A 284 9.74 -8.64 -23.26
N LEU A 285 8.66 -9.29 -23.69
CA LEU A 285 8.57 -9.99 -24.98
C LEU A 285 8.28 -9.06 -26.16
N ASP A 286 8.15 -7.75 -25.94
CA ASP A 286 7.94 -6.81 -27.04
C ASP A 286 9.16 -6.74 -27.96
N LYS A 287 8.93 -7.00 -29.26
CA LYS A 287 9.99 -7.03 -30.28
C LYS A 287 10.59 -5.66 -30.59
N SER A 288 9.89 -4.58 -30.22
CA SER A 288 10.36 -3.21 -30.43
C SER A 288 11.41 -2.78 -29.41
N LEU A 289 11.63 -3.55 -28.33
CA LEU A 289 12.58 -3.25 -27.28
C LEU A 289 14.02 -3.53 -27.74
N THR A 290 14.90 -2.54 -27.58
CA THR A 290 16.34 -2.69 -27.74
C THR A 290 16.95 -3.53 -26.61
N LYS A 291 18.16 -4.04 -26.81
CA LYS A 291 18.88 -4.82 -25.78
C LYS A 291 19.06 -4.03 -24.48
N VAL A 292 19.38 -2.73 -24.57
CA VAL A 292 19.57 -1.87 -23.39
C VAL A 292 18.24 -1.62 -22.66
N GLU A 293 17.16 -1.38 -23.40
CA GLU A 293 15.83 -1.23 -22.80
C GLU A 293 15.39 -2.51 -22.07
N LYS A 294 15.61 -3.69 -22.66
CA LYS A 294 15.34 -4.98 -22.00
C LYS A 294 16.14 -5.16 -20.72
N GLN A 295 17.41 -4.77 -20.70
CA GLN A 295 18.26 -4.84 -19.51
C GLN A 295 17.71 -3.93 -18.39
N ARG A 296 17.31 -2.71 -18.71
CA ARG A 296 16.72 -1.76 -17.76
C ARG A 296 15.38 -2.23 -17.22
N ILE A 297 14.53 -2.78 -18.08
CA ILE A 297 13.24 -3.37 -17.67
C ILE A 297 13.47 -4.58 -16.76
N PHE A 298 14.45 -5.43 -17.07
CA PHE A 298 14.82 -6.56 -16.24
C PHE A 298 15.26 -6.12 -14.84
N VAL A 299 16.03 -5.01 -14.72
CA VAL A 299 16.36 -4.43 -13.40
C VAL A 299 15.11 -4.04 -12.64
N ILE A 300 14.15 -3.36 -13.30
CA ILE A 300 12.87 -2.99 -12.65
C ILE A 300 12.17 -4.24 -12.12
N TYR A 301 12.11 -5.33 -12.88
CA TYR A 301 11.42 -6.56 -12.46
C TYR A 301 12.10 -7.27 -11.29
N ILE A 302 13.42 -7.37 -11.31
CA ILE A 302 14.17 -7.95 -10.19
C ILE A 302 13.95 -7.12 -8.92
N ILE A 303 14.04 -5.80 -9.01
CA ILE A 303 13.81 -4.93 -7.86
C ILE A 303 12.35 -5.05 -7.38
N ALA A 304 11.37 -5.04 -8.28
CA ALA A 304 9.95 -5.21 -7.94
C ALA A 304 9.69 -6.54 -7.21
N PHE A 305 10.38 -7.61 -7.60
CA PHE A 305 10.32 -8.90 -6.91
C PHE A 305 10.81 -8.79 -5.45
N PHE A 306 11.96 -8.16 -5.19
CA PHE A 306 12.44 -7.98 -3.82
C PHE A 306 11.57 -7.03 -2.99
N VAL A 307 10.96 -6.05 -3.63
CA VAL A 307 10.02 -5.10 -3.00
C VAL A 307 8.76 -5.81 -2.49
N ILE A 308 8.33 -6.91 -3.13
CA ILE A 308 7.22 -7.74 -2.62
C ILE A 308 7.53 -8.24 -1.21
N PHE A 309 8.72 -8.77 -0.96
CA PHE A 309 9.11 -9.26 0.36
C PHE A 309 9.18 -8.16 1.41
N PHE A 310 9.68 -6.98 1.02
CA PHE A 310 9.69 -5.82 1.91
C PHE A 310 8.29 -5.42 2.34
N TRP A 311 7.40 -5.16 1.38
CA TRP A 311 6.05 -4.70 1.71
C TRP A 311 5.19 -5.79 2.35
N ALA A 312 5.36 -7.06 1.99
CA ALA A 312 4.63 -8.15 2.63
C ALA A 312 4.94 -8.27 4.13
N ALA A 313 6.18 -8.02 4.53
CA ALA A 313 6.57 -7.97 5.92
C ALA A 313 6.22 -6.63 6.58
N PHE A 314 6.40 -5.50 5.90
CA PHE A 314 6.09 -4.17 6.42
C PHE A 314 4.59 -3.98 6.71
N GLU A 315 3.73 -4.47 5.81
CA GLU A 315 2.27 -4.36 5.90
C GLU A 315 1.65 -5.24 7.00
N GLN A 316 2.46 -6.06 7.70
CA GLN A 316 2.02 -6.71 8.93
C GLN A 316 1.58 -5.71 10.00
N ALA A 317 1.99 -4.44 9.89
CA ALA A 317 1.57 -3.35 10.76
C ALA A 317 0.04 -3.21 10.88
N GLY A 318 -0.70 -3.43 9.78
CA GLY A 318 -2.17 -3.42 9.79
C GLY A 318 -2.80 -4.81 9.90
N ALA A 319 -2.02 -5.86 10.06
CA ALA A 319 -2.42 -7.26 10.06
C ALA A 319 -1.95 -7.97 11.34
N SER A 320 -0.97 -8.88 11.26
CA SER A 320 -0.53 -9.68 12.42
C SER A 320 0.07 -8.86 13.58
N LEU A 321 0.76 -7.75 13.30
CA LEU A 321 1.27 -6.87 14.36
C LEU A 321 0.15 -6.14 15.11
N THR A 322 -1.04 -6.01 14.51
CA THR A 322 -2.24 -5.53 15.23
C THR A 322 -2.70 -6.56 16.25
N PHE A 323 -2.69 -7.86 15.92
CA PHE A 323 -2.98 -8.92 16.90
C PHE A 323 -1.95 -8.93 18.02
N PHE A 324 -0.66 -8.86 17.67
CA PHE A 324 0.41 -8.80 18.66
C PHE A 324 0.31 -7.59 19.59
N ALA A 325 -0.04 -6.42 19.04
CA ALA A 325 -0.24 -5.21 19.83
C ALA A 325 -1.41 -5.35 20.80
N ASP A 326 -2.48 -6.05 20.40
CA ASP A 326 -3.68 -6.23 21.21
C ASP A 326 -3.49 -7.29 22.30
N GLU A 327 -2.98 -8.44 21.94
CA GLU A 327 -2.95 -9.63 22.79
C GLU A 327 -1.68 -9.72 23.64
N GLN A 328 -0.52 -9.39 23.08
CA GLN A 328 0.79 -9.68 23.65
C GLN A 328 1.58 -8.45 24.11
N THR A 329 1.10 -7.24 23.86
CA THR A 329 1.82 -6.02 24.25
C THR A 329 1.21 -5.40 25.49
N ASN A 330 2.05 -5.09 26.49
CA ASN A 330 1.61 -4.32 27.66
C ASN A 330 1.44 -2.87 27.24
N ARG A 331 0.18 -2.45 27.06
CA ARG A 331 -0.24 -1.11 26.60
C ARG A 331 -0.58 -0.18 27.77
N ASN A 332 -0.39 -0.62 29.02
CA ASN A 332 -0.68 0.23 30.18
C ASN A 332 0.43 1.26 30.37
N ILE A 333 0.06 2.53 30.24
CA ILE A 333 0.94 3.70 30.44
C ILE A 333 0.37 4.51 31.57
N LEU A 334 0.99 4.47 32.75
CA LEU A 334 0.58 5.23 33.93
C LEU A 334 -0.90 5.03 34.33
N GLY A 335 -1.43 3.82 34.18
CA GLY A 335 -2.81 3.49 34.52
C GLY A 335 -3.82 3.67 33.38
N TRP A 336 -3.39 4.20 32.23
CA TRP A 336 -4.21 4.30 31.03
C TRP A 336 -3.83 3.23 30.01
N GLU A 337 -4.81 2.50 29.51
CA GLU A 337 -4.58 1.50 28.46
C GLU A 337 -4.63 2.16 27.08
N MET A 338 -3.47 2.22 26.42
CA MET A 338 -3.33 2.80 25.10
C MET A 338 -4.07 1.96 24.04
N PRO A 339 -4.93 2.55 23.19
CA PRO A 339 -5.56 1.82 22.10
C PRO A 339 -4.53 1.15 21.16
N THR A 340 -4.82 -0.07 20.74
CA THR A 340 -3.96 -0.87 19.86
C THR A 340 -3.59 -0.15 18.56
N THR A 341 -4.53 0.60 18.00
CA THR A 341 -4.36 1.34 16.75
C THR A 341 -3.26 2.37 16.77
N PHE A 342 -2.87 2.89 17.95
CA PHE A 342 -1.84 3.93 18.08
C PHE A 342 -0.49 3.49 17.52
N PHE A 343 -0.17 2.22 17.58
CA PHE A 343 1.07 1.70 16.99
C PHE A 343 1.17 1.96 15.50
N GLN A 344 0.04 1.95 14.78
CA GLN A 344 0.04 2.20 13.33
C GLN A 344 0.41 3.65 12.99
N SER A 345 0.24 4.60 13.92
CA SER A 345 0.69 5.99 13.77
C SER A 345 2.22 6.14 13.88
N PHE A 346 2.91 5.22 14.55
CA PHE A 346 4.35 5.35 14.83
C PHE A 346 5.18 5.42 13.55
N ASN A 347 4.84 4.63 12.54
CA ASN A 347 5.52 4.70 11.25
C ASN A 347 5.44 6.12 10.67
N ALA A 348 4.25 6.69 10.53
CA ALA A 348 4.09 8.03 9.95
C ALA A 348 4.79 9.12 10.78
N ILE A 349 4.76 9.01 12.11
CA ILE A 349 5.49 9.91 13.02
C ILE A 349 7.00 9.80 12.78
N PHE A 350 7.53 8.58 12.72
CA PHE A 350 8.96 8.37 12.45
C PHE A 350 9.36 8.83 11.06
N VAL A 351 8.50 8.64 10.03
CA VAL A 351 8.75 9.19 8.69
C VAL A 351 8.88 10.72 8.76
N ILE A 352 7.95 11.42 9.41
CA ILE A 352 7.99 12.88 9.55
C ILE A 352 9.29 13.33 10.25
N MET A 353 9.71 12.62 11.30
CA MET A 353 10.91 12.95 12.07
C MET A 353 12.21 12.65 11.32
N PHE A 354 12.30 11.51 10.65
CA PHE A 354 13.57 10.99 10.14
C PHE A 354 13.77 11.17 8.64
N ALA A 355 12.73 11.41 7.82
CA ALA A 355 12.91 11.63 6.39
C ALA A 355 13.84 12.81 6.06
N PRO A 356 13.78 13.98 6.76
CA PRO A 356 14.74 15.05 6.54
C PRO A 356 16.19 14.63 6.84
N LEU A 357 16.40 13.82 7.88
CA LEU A 357 17.74 13.35 8.26
C LEU A 357 18.29 12.38 7.20
N PHE A 358 17.46 11.50 6.65
CA PHE A 358 17.84 10.61 5.56
C PHE A 358 18.16 11.38 4.28
N ALA A 359 17.39 12.42 3.95
CA ALA A 359 17.70 13.29 2.82
C ALA A 359 19.06 13.98 2.97
N LEU A 360 19.39 14.48 4.16
CA LEU A 360 20.68 15.04 4.49
C LEU A 360 21.81 13.99 4.39
N LEU A 361 21.58 12.79 4.90
CA LEU A 361 22.52 11.67 4.85
C LEU A 361 22.88 11.32 3.39
N TRP A 362 21.88 11.11 2.53
CA TRP A 362 22.12 10.78 1.13
C TRP A 362 22.82 11.91 0.39
N THR A 363 22.44 13.17 0.65
CA THR A 363 23.13 14.34 0.06
C THR A 363 24.58 14.43 0.52
N PHE A 364 24.86 14.17 1.79
CA PHE A 364 26.22 14.19 2.34
C PHE A 364 27.09 13.08 1.74
N LEU A 365 26.56 11.86 1.64
CA LEU A 365 27.26 10.73 1.01
C LEU A 365 27.45 10.96 -0.49
N GLY A 366 26.48 11.55 -1.17
CA GLY A 366 26.56 11.90 -2.59
C GLY A 366 27.67 12.90 -2.89
N LYS A 367 27.81 13.95 -2.06
CA LYS A 367 28.91 14.94 -2.19
C LYS A 367 30.29 14.31 -2.00
N ARG A 368 30.40 13.20 -1.28
CA ARG A 368 31.65 12.44 -1.07
C ARG A 368 31.86 11.30 -2.07
N GLY A 369 30.98 11.12 -3.04
CA GLY A 369 31.03 10.00 -3.97
C GLY A 369 30.80 8.62 -3.33
N ALA A 370 30.32 8.58 -2.08
CA ALA A 370 30.11 7.37 -1.29
C ALA A 370 28.61 6.97 -1.21
N GLU A 371 27.74 7.61 -1.97
CA GLU A 371 26.31 7.28 -1.99
C GLU A 371 26.08 5.86 -2.56
N PRO A 372 25.41 4.97 -1.80
CA PRO A 372 25.11 3.63 -2.29
C PRO A 372 24.19 3.66 -3.53
N SER A 373 24.36 2.69 -4.43
CA SER A 373 23.42 2.51 -5.56
C SER A 373 22.00 2.22 -5.09
N SER A 374 21.02 2.54 -5.92
CA SER A 374 19.61 2.29 -5.59
C SER A 374 19.32 0.84 -5.16
N PRO A 375 19.80 -0.22 -5.85
CA PRO A 375 19.64 -1.59 -5.38
C PRO A 375 20.30 -1.88 -4.02
N LEU A 376 21.45 -1.25 -3.74
CA LEU A 376 22.13 -1.42 -2.46
C LEU A 376 21.38 -0.75 -1.30
N LYS A 377 20.81 0.43 -1.52
CA LYS A 377 19.94 1.09 -0.52
C LYS A 377 18.71 0.22 -0.20
N MET A 378 18.12 -0.42 -1.20
CA MET A 378 17.00 -1.35 -1.01
C MET A 378 17.40 -2.61 -0.23
N SER A 379 18.60 -3.16 -0.47
CA SER A 379 19.13 -4.25 0.34
C SER A 379 19.31 -3.85 1.80
N ILE A 380 19.82 -2.64 2.08
CA ILE A 380 19.92 -2.09 3.44
C ILE A 380 18.52 -1.96 4.06
N GLY A 381 17.51 -1.52 3.30
CA GLY A 381 16.13 -1.44 3.76
C GLY A 381 15.58 -2.80 4.21
N LEU A 382 15.79 -3.86 3.42
CA LEU A 382 15.42 -5.24 3.76
C LEU A 382 16.16 -5.75 5.00
N PHE A 383 17.44 -5.41 5.15
CA PHE A 383 18.22 -5.77 6.33
C PHE A 383 17.65 -5.12 7.59
N LEU A 384 17.34 -3.81 7.56
CA LEU A 384 16.74 -3.11 8.70
C LEU A 384 15.37 -3.66 9.06
N LEU A 385 14.57 -4.06 8.06
CA LEU A 385 13.30 -4.74 8.27
C LEU A 385 13.50 -6.09 9.01
N ALA A 386 14.46 -6.91 8.56
CA ALA A 386 14.81 -8.17 9.21
C ALA A 386 15.27 -7.95 10.66
N MET A 387 16.08 -6.91 10.91
CA MET A 387 16.51 -6.55 12.27
C MET A 387 15.33 -6.14 13.17
N GLY A 388 14.34 -5.44 12.64
CA GLY A 388 13.11 -5.12 13.36
C GLY A 388 12.38 -6.39 13.84
N TYR A 389 12.21 -7.36 12.95
CA TYR A 389 11.62 -8.65 13.30
C TYR A 389 12.49 -9.48 14.25
N LEU A 390 13.80 -9.41 14.13
CA LEU A 390 14.71 -10.08 15.04
C LEU A 390 14.59 -9.53 16.47
N VAL A 391 14.48 -8.22 16.61
CA VAL A 391 14.28 -7.58 17.93
C VAL A 391 13.01 -8.09 18.59
N ILE A 392 11.87 -8.12 17.88
CA ILE A 392 10.61 -8.58 18.49
C ILE A 392 10.62 -10.09 18.73
N ALA A 393 11.26 -10.90 17.86
CA ALA A 393 11.42 -12.33 18.05
C ALA A 393 12.14 -12.63 19.37
N PHE A 394 13.21 -11.90 19.68
CA PHE A 394 13.88 -12.02 20.98
C PHE A 394 13.00 -11.56 22.13
N GLY A 395 12.16 -10.55 21.92
CA GLY A 395 11.22 -10.06 22.94
C GLY A 395 10.16 -11.07 23.36
N VAL A 396 9.86 -12.06 22.48
CA VAL A 396 8.85 -13.10 22.75
C VAL A 396 9.46 -14.49 22.94
N LYS A 397 10.78 -14.62 22.93
CA LYS A 397 11.46 -15.92 23.06
C LYS A 397 11.25 -16.50 24.45
N GLY A 398 10.66 -17.69 24.51
CA GLY A 398 10.45 -18.43 25.78
C GLY A 398 9.41 -17.79 26.69
N ILE A 399 8.49 -16.97 26.13
CA ILE A 399 7.38 -16.36 26.87
C ILE A 399 6.13 -17.21 26.64
N ASP A 400 5.43 -17.53 27.74
CA ASP A 400 4.17 -18.27 27.67
C ASP A 400 3.06 -17.49 27.00
N ALA A 401 2.16 -18.21 26.35
CA ALA A 401 0.96 -17.65 25.74
C ALA A 401 0.16 -16.82 26.78
N GLY A 402 -0.19 -15.58 26.42
CA GLY A 402 -0.92 -14.67 27.32
C GLY A 402 -0.05 -13.76 28.19
N THR A 403 1.27 -13.93 28.24
CA THR A 403 2.17 -13.01 28.94
C THR A 403 2.47 -11.80 28.08
N LYS A 404 2.08 -10.61 28.56
CA LYS A 404 2.30 -9.35 27.83
C LYS A 404 3.74 -8.86 27.95
N VAL A 405 4.36 -8.56 26.81
CA VAL A 405 5.73 -8.03 26.74
C VAL A 405 5.75 -6.50 26.72
N SER A 406 6.91 -5.90 26.96
CA SER A 406 7.08 -4.45 26.95
C SER A 406 6.71 -3.83 25.60
N ILE A 407 6.04 -2.68 25.64
CA ILE A 407 5.73 -1.82 24.48
C ILE A 407 6.97 -1.47 23.66
N LEU A 408 8.15 -1.45 24.27
CA LEU A 408 9.40 -1.06 23.60
C LEU A 408 9.80 -2.03 22.48
N TRP A 409 9.47 -3.33 22.60
CA TRP A 409 9.78 -4.30 21.56
C TRP A 409 9.07 -3.95 20.25
N LEU A 410 7.76 -3.69 20.31
CA LEU A 410 6.97 -3.34 19.14
C LEU A 410 7.34 -1.94 18.60
N THR A 411 7.59 -0.97 19.49
CA THR A 411 8.05 0.38 19.10
C THR A 411 9.41 0.33 18.38
N SER A 412 10.34 -0.50 18.86
CA SER A 412 11.65 -0.67 18.21
C SER A 412 11.53 -1.33 16.84
N LEU A 413 10.60 -2.27 16.66
CA LEU A 413 10.28 -2.84 15.36
C LEU A 413 9.78 -1.74 14.41
N TYR A 414 8.80 -0.95 14.79
CA TYR A 414 8.28 0.16 13.95
C TYR A 414 9.36 1.18 13.59
N PHE A 415 10.26 1.47 14.54
CA PHE A 415 11.41 2.35 14.29
C PHE A 415 12.33 1.77 13.19
N LEU A 416 12.78 0.52 13.34
CA LEU A 416 13.68 -0.12 12.38
C LEU A 416 13.02 -0.32 11.02
N HIS A 417 11.75 -0.67 10.98
CA HIS A 417 10.96 -0.78 9.75
C HIS A 417 10.88 0.55 9.02
N THR A 418 10.65 1.64 9.75
CA THR A 418 10.61 2.98 9.14
C THR A 418 11.97 3.41 8.61
N MET A 419 13.07 3.11 9.32
CA MET A 419 14.43 3.35 8.79
C MET A 419 14.66 2.55 7.49
N GLY A 420 14.18 1.31 7.45
CA GLY A 420 14.21 0.47 6.24
C GLY A 420 13.37 1.07 5.10
N GLU A 421 12.18 1.55 5.40
CA GLU A 421 11.30 2.21 4.43
C GLU A 421 11.96 3.45 3.81
N LEU A 422 12.60 4.29 4.61
CA LEU A 422 13.31 5.49 4.14
C LEU A 422 14.52 5.18 3.23
N CYS A 423 15.06 3.97 3.33
CA CYS A 423 16.07 3.47 2.39
C CYS A 423 15.46 2.97 1.06
N LEU A 424 14.19 2.60 1.01
CA LEU A 424 13.57 1.90 -0.13
C LEU A 424 12.55 2.74 -0.88
N SER A 425 11.59 3.32 -0.16
CA SER A 425 10.37 3.89 -0.75
C SER A 425 10.62 5.06 -1.72
N PRO A 426 11.44 6.08 -1.40
CA PRO A 426 11.68 7.20 -2.32
C PRO A 426 12.43 6.79 -3.58
N ILE A 427 13.19 5.70 -3.49
CA ILE A 427 14.13 5.27 -4.54
C ILE A 427 13.42 4.46 -5.62
N GLY A 428 12.46 3.62 -5.24
CA GLY A 428 11.79 2.72 -6.18
C GLY A 428 11.06 3.43 -7.31
N LEU A 429 10.23 4.40 -6.98
CA LEU A 429 9.48 5.19 -7.97
C LEU A 429 10.42 6.01 -8.87
N SER A 430 11.46 6.62 -8.28
CA SER A 430 12.47 7.38 -9.02
C SER A 430 13.22 6.48 -10.01
N MET A 431 13.59 5.28 -9.58
CA MET A 431 14.30 4.31 -10.40
C MET A 431 13.45 3.84 -11.60
N VAL A 432 12.17 3.52 -11.39
CA VAL A 432 11.26 3.15 -12.48
C VAL A 432 11.17 4.28 -13.50
N ASN A 433 10.97 5.52 -13.06
CA ASN A 433 10.91 6.68 -13.96
C ASN A 433 12.20 6.90 -14.76
N LYS A 434 13.38 6.66 -14.15
CA LYS A 434 14.67 6.85 -14.82
C LYS A 434 15.03 5.72 -15.80
N LEU A 435 14.61 4.48 -15.52
CA LEU A 435 14.96 3.31 -16.33
C LEU A 435 13.92 2.97 -17.40
N ALA A 436 12.66 3.36 -17.21
CA ALA A 436 11.58 3.01 -18.12
C ALA A 436 11.75 3.71 -19.49
N PRO A 437 11.67 2.98 -20.62
CA PRO A 437 11.54 3.60 -21.93
C PRO A 437 10.24 4.43 -21.98
N ALA A 438 10.29 5.63 -22.57
CA ALA A 438 9.17 6.58 -22.56
C ALA A 438 7.84 5.97 -23.03
N ARG A 439 7.88 5.11 -24.06
CA ARG A 439 6.69 4.41 -24.60
C ARG A 439 6.09 3.37 -23.64
N PHE A 440 6.85 2.86 -22.66
CA PHE A 440 6.41 1.87 -21.68
C PHE A 440 6.37 2.41 -20.25
N ALA A 441 6.61 3.70 -20.04
CA ALA A 441 6.74 4.29 -18.71
C ALA A 441 5.48 4.05 -17.84
N SER A 442 4.29 4.29 -18.38
CA SER A 442 3.02 4.07 -17.66
C SER A 442 2.79 2.58 -17.34
N LEU A 443 3.12 1.68 -18.28
CA LEU A 443 2.97 0.23 -18.06
C LEU A 443 3.95 -0.29 -17.00
N LEU A 444 5.21 0.18 -17.01
CA LEU A 444 6.21 -0.21 -16.03
C LEU A 444 5.90 0.38 -14.64
N MET A 445 5.33 1.57 -14.57
CA MET A 445 4.77 2.11 -13.34
C MET A 445 3.59 1.23 -12.85
N GLY A 446 2.77 0.75 -13.77
CA GLY A 446 1.73 -0.23 -13.49
C GLY A 446 2.28 -1.53 -12.88
N VAL A 447 3.38 -2.07 -13.43
CA VAL A 447 4.07 -3.25 -12.85
C VAL A 447 4.56 -2.96 -11.43
N TRP A 448 5.06 -1.76 -11.16
CA TRP A 448 5.47 -1.35 -9.82
C TRP A 448 4.30 -1.36 -8.83
N PHE A 449 3.16 -0.80 -9.18
CA PHE A 449 1.95 -0.86 -8.33
C PHE A 449 1.41 -2.28 -8.19
N LEU A 450 1.55 -3.10 -9.22
CA LEU A 450 1.16 -4.50 -9.18
C LEU A 450 2.03 -5.32 -8.22
N SER A 451 3.33 -5.01 -8.09
CA SER A 451 4.17 -5.61 -7.06
C SER A 451 3.68 -5.25 -5.64
N SER A 452 3.21 -4.02 -5.44
CA SER A 452 2.60 -3.62 -4.18
C SER A 452 1.27 -4.35 -3.91
N ALA A 453 0.44 -4.56 -4.94
CA ALA A 453 -0.78 -5.35 -4.81
C ALA A 453 -0.48 -6.81 -4.42
N ALA A 454 0.50 -7.44 -5.06
CA ALA A 454 0.95 -8.79 -4.75
C ALA A 454 1.54 -8.87 -3.32
N ALA A 455 2.32 -7.86 -2.91
CA ALA A 455 2.89 -7.79 -1.57
C ALA A 455 1.81 -7.69 -0.48
N ASN A 456 0.78 -6.85 -0.69
CA ASN A 456 -0.32 -6.71 0.25
C ASN A 456 -1.15 -7.98 0.36
N LYS A 457 -1.42 -8.65 -0.76
CA LYS A 457 -2.08 -9.96 -0.74
C LYS A 457 -1.26 -11.00 -0.01
N PHE A 458 0.05 -11.05 -0.28
CA PHE A 458 0.98 -11.96 0.41
C PHE A 458 1.09 -11.63 1.90
N ALA A 459 1.03 -10.35 2.30
CA ALA A 459 0.94 -9.94 3.70
C ALA A 459 -0.25 -10.56 4.42
N GLY A 460 -1.43 -10.58 3.79
CA GLY A 460 -2.61 -11.25 4.32
C GLY A 460 -2.41 -12.77 4.50
N THR A 461 -1.80 -13.42 3.50
CA THR A 461 -1.47 -14.86 3.60
C THR A 461 -0.52 -15.14 4.75
N LEU A 462 0.56 -14.36 4.90
CA LEU A 462 1.51 -14.51 5.99
C LEU A 462 0.88 -14.17 7.35
N SER A 463 0.00 -13.17 7.42
CA SER A 463 -0.73 -12.84 8.65
C SER A 463 -1.65 -13.97 9.12
N GLY A 464 -2.22 -14.73 8.20
CA GLY A 464 -3.02 -15.93 8.51
C GLY A 464 -2.23 -17.01 9.26
N LEU A 465 -0.89 -16.96 9.20
CA LEU A 465 0.00 -17.88 9.95
C LEU A 465 0.24 -17.44 11.40
N TYR A 466 -0.31 -16.30 11.83
CA TYR A 466 -0.17 -15.85 13.22
C TYR A 466 -0.66 -16.95 14.17
N PRO A 467 0.12 -17.33 15.21
CA PRO A 467 -0.25 -18.37 16.15
C PRO A 467 -1.59 -18.07 16.81
N ASP A 468 -2.43 -19.07 16.89
CA ASP A 468 -3.72 -19.01 17.56
C ASP A 468 -3.81 -20.14 18.60
N VAL A 469 -4.67 -19.98 19.58
CA VAL A 469 -4.87 -20.96 20.64
C VAL A 469 -6.22 -21.62 20.42
N ASP A 470 -6.23 -22.93 20.40
CA ASP A 470 -7.47 -23.72 20.38
C ASP A 470 -8.28 -23.42 21.66
N LYS A 471 -9.52 -23.00 21.49
CA LYS A 471 -10.39 -22.57 22.59
C LYS A 471 -10.83 -23.73 23.49
N GLU A 472 -10.79 -24.97 22.98
CA GLU A 472 -11.23 -26.16 23.71
C GLU A 472 -10.06 -26.79 24.46
N THR A 473 -8.89 -26.91 23.83
CA THR A 473 -7.71 -27.57 24.42
C THR A 473 -6.77 -26.62 25.12
N GLY A 474 -6.78 -25.32 24.79
CA GLY A 474 -5.82 -24.33 25.28
C GLY A 474 -4.43 -24.45 24.64
N GLU A 475 -4.25 -25.36 23.68
CA GLU A 475 -2.98 -25.56 22.99
C GLU A 475 -2.81 -24.63 21.79
N THR A 476 -1.57 -24.24 21.46
CA THR A 476 -1.28 -23.44 20.28
C THR A 476 -1.47 -24.28 19.02
N ILE A 477 -2.27 -23.76 18.09
CA ILE A 477 -2.48 -24.38 16.78
C ILE A 477 -1.21 -24.22 15.93
N THR A 478 -0.56 -25.35 15.64
CA THR A 478 0.63 -25.38 14.78
C THR A 478 0.25 -25.15 13.33
N LYS A 479 0.93 -24.21 12.67
CA LYS A 479 0.77 -23.90 11.25
C LYS A 479 2.05 -24.18 10.49
N TYR A 480 1.95 -24.34 9.16
CA TYR A 480 3.09 -24.65 8.30
C TYR A 480 3.17 -23.69 7.12
N PHE A 481 4.39 -23.26 6.79
CA PHE A 481 4.66 -22.48 5.59
C PHE A 481 5.89 -23.04 4.87
N ALA A 482 5.70 -23.56 3.66
CA ALA A 482 6.76 -24.19 2.86
C ALA A 482 7.61 -25.22 3.64
N GLY A 483 6.97 -25.99 4.53
CA GLY A 483 7.63 -26.97 5.38
C GLY A 483 8.25 -26.42 6.68
N TYR A 484 8.20 -25.11 6.89
CA TYR A 484 8.61 -24.48 8.15
C TYR A 484 7.44 -24.52 9.15
N GLU A 485 7.70 -25.06 10.33
CA GLU A 485 6.74 -25.20 11.41
C GLU A 485 6.67 -23.90 12.24
N ILE A 486 5.44 -23.45 12.52
CA ILE A 486 5.14 -22.25 13.29
C ILE A 486 4.26 -22.67 14.47
N SER A 487 4.86 -22.89 15.61
CA SER A 487 4.22 -23.32 16.86
C SER A 487 4.25 -22.25 17.95
N SER A 488 4.96 -21.15 17.71
CA SER A 488 5.11 -20.04 18.66
C SER A 488 5.20 -18.69 17.95
N LEU A 489 5.04 -17.60 18.73
CA LEU A 489 5.29 -16.25 18.24
C LEU A 489 6.75 -16.06 17.81
N PHE A 490 7.69 -16.72 18.47
CA PHE A 490 9.10 -16.69 18.07
C PHE A 490 9.28 -17.27 16.67
N ASP A 491 8.70 -18.42 16.37
CA ASP A 491 8.77 -19.05 15.04
C ASP A 491 8.11 -18.16 13.99
N PHE A 492 6.96 -17.59 14.33
CA PHE A 492 6.24 -16.66 13.43
C PHE A 492 7.10 -15.45 13.06
N PHE A 493 7.73 -14.79 14.02
CA PHE A 493 8.58 -13.64 13.71
C PHE A 493 9.89 -14.05 13.03
N MET A 494 10.44 -15.22 13.36
CA MET A 494 11.63 -15.75 12.69
C MET A 494 11.39 -16.06 11.20
N LEU A 495 10.17 -16.39 10.79
CA LEU A 495 9.81 -16.51 9.38
C LEU A 495 10.14 -15.21 8.62
N PHE A 496 9.75 -14.05 9.16
CA PHE A 496 10.03 -12.75 8.55
C PHE A 496 11.52 -12.40 8.61
N VAL A 497 12.22 -12.75 9.71
CA VAL A 497 13.67 -12.56 9.82
C VAL A 497 14.38 -13.30 8.70
N VAL A 498 14.08 -14.58 8.51
CA VAL A 498 14.71 -15.41 7.47
C VAL A 498 14.36 -14.88 6.09
N MET A 499 13.09 -14.64 5.81
CA MET A 499 12.60 -14.16 4.52
C MET A 499 13.27 -12.84 4.11
N ALA A 500 13.26 -11.84 4.99
CA ALA A 500 13.83 -10.52 4.71
C ALA A 500 15.37 -10.55 4.67
N SER A 501 16.03 -11.36 5.54
CA SER A 501 17.48 -11.51 5.52
C SER A 501 17.98 -12.17 4.23
N VAL A 502 17.34 -13.26 3.81
CA VAL A 502 17.68 -13.94 2.55
C VAL A 502 17.49 -12.97 1.37
N ALA A 503 16.35 -12.27 1.30
CA ALA A 503 16.10 -11.28 0.26
C ALA A 503 17.16 -10.16 0.27
N SER A 504 17.53 -9.65 1.46
CA SER A 504 18.58 -8.63 1.61
C SER A 504 19.93 -9.11 1.10
N VAL A 505 20.38 -10.29 1.55
CA VAL A 505 21.69 -10.85 1.16
C VAL A 505 21.76 -11.11 -0.34
N VAL A 506 20.73 -11.72 -0.92
CA VAL A 506 20.68 -11.97 -2.36
C VAL A 506 20.72 -10.65 -3.14
N LEU A 507 19.92 -9.65 -2.74
CA LEU A 507 19.90 -8.35 -3.40
C LEU A 507 21.24 -7.60 -3.23
N PHE A 508 21.90 -7.73 -2.08
CA PHE A 508 23.23 -7.19 -1.86
C PHE A 508 24.23 -7.68 -2.90
N PHE A 509 24.32 -8.99 -3.11
CA PHE A 509 25.22 -9.56 -4.12
C PHE A 509 24.82 -9.20 -5.55
N LEU A 510 23.52 -9.13 -5.83
CA LEU A 510 23.01 -8.72 -7.14
C LEU A 510 23.22 -7.22 -7.41
N SER A 511 23.36 -6.39 -6.39
CA SER A 511 23.37 -4.92 -6.52
C SER A 511 24.43 -4.41 -7.50
N LYS A 512 25.64 -4.99 -7.50
CA LYS A 512 26.73 -4.65 -8.43
C LYS A 512 26.39 -5.01 -9.87
N TYR A 513 25.77 -6.17 -10.08
CA TYR A 513 25.37 -6.63 -11.40
C TYR A 513 24.23 -5.76 -11.96
N LEU A 514 23.20 -5.51 -11.14
CA LEU A 514 22.08 -4.64 -11.50
C LEU A 514 22.55 -3.22 -11.83
N GLY A 515 23.49 -2.67 -11.06
CA GLY A 515 24.10 -1.37 -11.33
C GLY A 515 24.75 -1.27 -12.71
N LYS A 516 25.39 -2.35 -13.18
CA LYS A 516 25.96 -2.40 -14.55
C LYS A 516 24.85 -2.40 -15.61
N LEU A 517 23.75 -3.15 -15.38
CA LEU A 517 22.63 -3.21 -16.32
C LEU A 517 21.83 -1.90 -16.40
N MET A 518 21.89 -1.06 -15.36
CA MET A 518 21.28 0.28 -15.36
C MET A 518 21.98 1.25 -16.32
N GLY A 519 23.19 0.94 -16.82
CA GLY A 519 23.88 1.77 -17.80
C GLY A 519 24.31 3.14 -17.29
N GLY A 520 24.77 3.23 -16.03
CA GLY A 520 25.23 4.47 -15.40
C GLY A 520 24.12 5.35 -14.79
N VAL A 521 22.87 4.95 -14.88
CA VAL A 521 21.76 5.59 -14.16
C VAL A 521 21.90 5.24 -12.68
N LYS A 522 22.03 6.27 -11.81
CA LYS A 522 22.13 6.13 -10.36
C LYS A 522 20.80 6.49 -9.69
#